data_248ebe74248ed7f66d632e2b60ba590a
#
_entry.id   248ebe74248ed7f66d632e2b60ba590a
#
_cell.length_a   1.000
_cell.length_b   1.000
_cell.length_c   1.000
_cell.angle_alpha   90.00
_cell.angle_beta   90.00
_cell.angle_gamma   90.00
#
_symmetry.space_group_name_H-M   'P 1'
#
loop_
_entity.id
_entity.type
_entity.pdbx_description
1 polymer ?
#
loop_
_entity_poly.entity_id
_entity_poly.type
_entity_poly.pdbx_seq_one_letter_code
_entity_poly.pdbx_strand_id
1 'polypeptide(L)'
;NTLSQEGISELENVFEVLGYGSNLNQVKTNFTIVRGLAYYSDFIVETNLNFKVTNNKGKDVDIGSICSGGAYAKLISRFRGVDIPGTGISFGVDRLLFALMQLDQIKVEDKKPVLVCVMDQKYLKNYYEMVDLLRDNNINAEVFLNTKKNLGKQLDLANKRQLSVAIICGENEFNDNTITIKNLKGIKGENNQTIPKADLI
;
A
#
# COMPACT_ATOMS: atom_id res chain seq x y z
N ASN A 1 -19.99 14.28 -39.88
CA ASN A 1 -20.72 13.45 -38.92
C ASN A 1 -20.98 14.25 -37.67
N THR A 2 -22.24 14.44 -37.27
CA THR A 2 -22.69 15.30 -36.18
C THR A 2 -21.99 14.93 -34.87
N LEU A 3 -21.90 13.64 -34.55
CA LEU A 3 -21.23 13.14 -33.33
C LEU A 3 -19.73 13.51 -33.25
N SER A 4 -19.05 13.54 -34.41
CA SER A 4 -17.63 13.95 -34.42
C SER A 4 -17.47 15.45 -34.17
N GLN A 5 -18.41 16.26 -34.63
CA GLN A 5 -18.40 17.72 -34.38
C GLN A 5 -18.72 18.04 -32.94
N GLU A 6 -19.68 17.34 -32.33
CA GLU A 6 -20.01 17.48 -30.91
C GLU A 6 -18.80 17.15 -30.03
N GLY A 7 -18.12 16.03 -30.30
CA GLY A 7 -16.91 15.64 -29.55
C GLY A 7 -15.75 16.63 -29.71
N ILE A 8 -15.57 17.23 -30.89
CA ILE A 8 -14.55 18.26 -31.10
C ILE A 8 -14.90 19.51 -30.31
N SER A 9 -16.16 19.97 -30.37
CA SER A 9 -16.60 21.14 -29.62
C SER A 9 -16.46 20.95 -28.12
N GLU A 10 -16.72 19.76 -27.62
CA GLU A 10 -16.51 19.45 -26.21
C GLU A 10 -15.03 19.53 -25.82
N LEU A 11 -14.11 18.97 -26.61
CA LEU A 11 -12.69 19.10 -26.37
C LEU A 11 -12.23 20.57 -26.42
N GLU A 12 -12.74 21.37 -27.35
CA GLU A 12 -12.45 22.80 -27.43
C GLU A 12 -12.86 23.52 -26.15
N ASN A 13 -14.06 23.23 -25.62
CA ASN A 13 -14.53 23.79 -24.35
C ASN A 13 -13.63 23.36 -23.18
N VAL A 14 -13.21 22.09 -23.12
CA VAL A 14 -12.29 21.60 -22.09
C VAL A 14 -10.96 22.35 -22.16
N PHE A 15 -10.40 22.55 -23.37
CA PHE A 15 -9.14 23.28 -23.54
C PHE A 15 -9.29 24.79 -23.21
N GLU A 16 -10.43 25.39 -23.51
CA GLU A 16 -10.72 26.76 -23.08
C GLU A 16 -10.69 26.91 -21.57
N VAL A 17 -11.40 26.03 -20.84
CA VAL A 17 -11.41 26.02 -19.38
C VAL A 17 -10.01 25.76 -18.80
N LEU A 18 -9.26 24.84 -19.37
CA LEU A 18 -7.87 24.57 -18.98
C LEU A 18 -6.93 25.74 -19.26
N GLY A 19 -7.23 26.54 -20.29
CA GLY A 19 -6.50 27.77 -20.63
C GLY A 19 -6.54 28.85 -19.57
N TYR A 20 -7.53 28.79 -18.66
CA TYR A 20 -7.57 29.67 -17.49
C TYR A 20 -6.55 29.26 -16.40
N GLY A 21 -5.95 28.08 -16.51
CA GLY A 21 -4.90 27.57 -15.62
C GLY A 21 -3.50 27.66 -16.22
N SER A 22 -2.49 27.38 -15.40
CA SER A 22 -1.07 27.57 -15.77
C SER A 22 -0.40 26.38 -16.48
N ASN A 23 -1.11 25.26 -16.69
CA ASN A 23 -0.47 23.98 -17.11
C ASN A 23 -0.93 23.46 -18.48
N LEU A 24 -1.46 24.31 -19.34
CA LEU A 24 -1.99 23.90 -20.65
C LEU A 24 -0.95 23.21 -21.55
N ASN A 25 0.32 23.59 -21.42
CA ASN A 25 1.43 23.00 -22.19
C ASN A 25 1.70 21.52 -21.89
N GLN A 26 1.17 21.00 -20.78
CA GLN A 26 1.29 19.59 -20.41
C GLN A 26 0.11 18.73 -20.91
N VAL A 27 -0.92 19.37 -21.45
CA VAL A 27 -2.12 18.69 -21.97
C VAL A 27 -2.01 18.50 -23.48
N LYS A 28 -2.34 17.30 -23.94
CA LYS A 28 -2.29 16.95 -25.36
C LYS A 28 -3.52 16.14 -25.74
N THR A 29 -4.12 16.46 -26.89
CA THR A 29 -5.14 15.62 -27.48
C THR A 29 -4.52 14.34 -28.04
N ASN A 30 -5.12 13.19 -27.71
CA ASN A 30 -4.70 11.90 -28.21
C ASN A 30 -5.91 11.03 -28.56
N PHE A 31 -6.17 10.84 -29.84
CA PHE A 31 -7.29 10.05 -30.35
C PHE A 31 -7.03 8.52 -30.31
N THR A 32 -5.88 8.07 -29.86
CA THR A 32 -5.58 6.65 -29.71
C THR A 32 -5.93 6.07 -28.36
N ILE A 33 -6.36 6.91 -27.41
CA ILE A 33 -6.77 6.45 -26.09
C ILE A 33 -8.09 5.70 -26.20
N VAL A 34 -8.06 4.42 -25.82
CA VAL A 34 -9.25 3.55 -25.77
C VAL A 34 -9.43 3.05 -24.35
N ARG A 35 -10.64 3.21 -23.81
CA ARG A 35 -11.01 2.72 -22.49
C ARG A 35 -11.97 1.56 -22.57
N GLY A 36 -11.70 0.49 -21.79
CA GLY A 36 -12.54 -0.71 -21.74
C GLY A 36 -13.84 -0.59 -20.94
N LEU A 37 -14.15 0.59 -20.40
CA LEU A 37 -15.33 0.79 -19.55
C LEU A 37 -16.42 1.55 -20.34
N ALA A 38 -17.51 0.88 -20.63
CA ALA A 38 -18.61 1.36 -21.46
C ALA A 38 -19.49 2.45 -20.83
N TYR A 39 -19.11 2.97 -19.66
CA TYR A 39 -19.87 4.02 -18.99
C TYR A 39 -19.40 5.46 -19.31
N TYR A 40 -18.22 5.61 -19.92
CA TYR A 40 -17.79 6.92 -20.42
C TYR A 40 -18.70 7.36 -21.58
N SER A 41 -19.17 8.59 -21.51
CA SER A 41 -20.12 9.16 -22.49
C SER A 41 -19.52 10.23 -23.36
N ASP A 42 -18.50 10.92 -22.85
CA ASP A 42 -17.94 12.13 -23.47
C ASP A 42 -16.41 12.03 -23.50
N PHE A 43 -15.68 13.07 -23.09
CA PHE A 43 -14.23 13.03 -23.08
C PHE A 43 -13.67 12.04 -22.04
N ILE A 44 -12.51 11.52 -22.34
CA ILE A 44 -11.69 10.70 -21.42
C ILE A 44 -10.33 11.32 -21.25
N VAL A 45 -9.72 11.10 -20.08
CA VAL A 45 -8.39 11.61 -19.76
C VAL A 45 -7.48 10.49 -19.27
N GLU A 46 -6.22 10.61 -19.62
CA GLU A 46 -5.14 9.80 -19.05
C GLU A 46 -3.97 10.68 -18.66
N THR A 47 -3.34 10.33 -17.55
CA THR A 47 -2.11 10.97 -17.11
C THR A 47 -0.97 9.97 -17.16
N ASN A 48 0.04 10.30 -17.95
CA ASN A 48 1.26 9.51 -18.07
C ASN A 48 2.42 10.29 -17.45
N LEU A 49 3.45 9.56 -16.99
CA LEU A 49 4.68 10.19 -16.52
C LEU A 49 5.40 10.85 -17.70
N ASN A 50 5.98 12.02 -17.45
CA ASN A 50 6.84 12.73 -18.42
C ASN A 50 8.33 12.39 -18.24
N PHE A 51 8.65 11.40 -17.43
CA PHE A 51 9.99 10.88 -17.20
C PHE A 51 10.00 9.34 -17.27
N LYS A 52 11.18 8.79 -17.49
CA LYS A 52 11.37 7.35 -17.56
C LYS A 52 11.53 6.77 -16.16
N VAL A 53 10.94 5.61 -15.95
CA VAL A 53 11.07 4.83 -14.73
C VAL A 53 11.92 3.60 -15.04
N THR A 54 12.89 3.31 -14.20
CA THR A 54 13.77 2.14 -14.34
C THR A 54 13.47 1.10 -13.26
N ASN A 55 13.63 -0.18 -13.59
CA ASN A 55 13.56 -1.23 -12.59
C ASN A 55 14.91 -1.39 -11.86
N ASN A 56 14.94 -2.27 -10.85
CA ASN A 56 16.15 -2.56 -10.05
C ASN A 56 17.33 -3.12 -10.87
N LYS A 57 17.11 -3.44 -12.16
CA LYS A 57 18.15 -3.90 -13.10
C LYS A 57 18.58 -2.79 -14.07
N GLY A 58 18.14 -1.55 -13.86
CA GLY A 58 18.47 -0.40 -14.70
C GLY A 58 17.79 -0.40 -16.08
N LYS A 59 16.75 -1.21 -16.29
CA LYS A 59 15.99 -1.22 -17.53
C LYS A 59 14.78 -0.30 -17.44
N ASP A 60 14.54 0.49 -18.49
CA ASP A 60 13.33 1.29 -18.63
C ASP A 60 12.09 0.40 -18.54
N VAL A 61 11.13 0.83 -17.75
CA VAL A 61 9.84 0.16 -17.56
C VAL A 61 8.73 1.13 -17.93
N ASP A 62 7.85 0.70 -18.81
CA ASP A 62 6.60 1.41 -19.04
C ASP A 62 5.59 0.98 -18.00
N ILE A 63 5.25 1.90 -17.10
CA ILE A 63 4.25 1.68 -16.06
C ILE A 63 2.84 2.06 -16.50
N GLY A 64 2.70 2.57 -17.72
CA GLY A 64 1.43 3.02 -18.28
C GLY A 64 0.86 4.25 -17.58
N SER A 65 -0.42 4.49 -17.78
CA SER A 65 -1.14 5.61 -17.18
C SER A 65 -1.20 5.49 -15.65
N ILE A 66 -0.80 6.56 -14.94
CA ILE A 66 -0.85 6.64 -13.47
C ILE A 66 -2.18 7.17 -12.96
N CYS A 67 -2.95 7.82 -13.82
CA CYS A 67 -4.25 8.35 -13.50
C CYS A 67 -5.12 8.34 -14.74
N SER A 68 -6.41 8.14 -14.57
CA SER A 68 -7.33 8.14 -15.69
C SER A 68 -8.76 8.39 -15.25
N GLY A 69 -9.55 8.96 -16.15
CA GLY A 69 -10.93 9.29 -15.87
C GLY A 69 -11.66 9.80 -17.10
N GLY A 70 -12.74 10.50 -16.90
CA GLY A 70 -13.56 11.09 -17.94
C GLY A 70 -14.96 11.46 -17.47
N ALA A 71 -15.79 11.89 -18.39
CA ALA A 71 -17.18 12.17 -18.15
C ALA A 71 -18.04 10.90 -18.33
N TYR A 72 -19.05 10.74 -17.46
CA TYR A 72 -19.94 9.58 -17.47
C TYR A 72 -21.35 9.94 -17.01
N ALA A 73 -22.15 10.45 -17.93
CA ALA A 73 -23.58 10.71 -17.66
C ALA A 73 -24.37 9.41 -17.52
N LYS A 74 -24.03 8.37 -18.27
CA LYS A 74 -24.82 7.12 -18.36
C LYS A 74 -24.58 6.13 -17.21
N LEU A 75 -23.62 6.37 -16.32
CA LEU A 75 -23.37 5.45 -15.22
C LEU A 75 -24.54 5.43 -14.23
N ILE A 76 -25.03 6.61 -13.87
CA ILE A 76 -26.11 6.76 -12.87
C ILE A 76 -27.47 6.37 -13.47
N SER A 77 -27.68 6.65 -14.76
CA SER A 77 -28.94 6.30 -15.45
C SER A 77 -29.21 4.79 -15.47
N ARG A 78 -28.17 3.97 -15.48
CA ARG A 78 -28.32 2.49 -15.37
C ARG A 78 -28.98 2.04 -14.06
N PHE A 79 -28.85 2.82 -13.00
CA PHE A 79 -29.39 2.48 -11.67
C PHE A 79 -30.66 3.26 -11.31
N ARG A 80 -30.81 4.47 -11.83
CA ARG A 80 -31.92 5.37 -11.47
C ARG A 80 -32.83 5.76 -12.62
N GLY A 81 -32.51 5.39 -13.85
CA GLY A 81 -33.33 5.75 -15.03
C GLY A 81 -33.32 7.25 -15.38
N VAL A 82 -32.44 8.03 -14.77
CA VAL A 82 -32.29 9.46 -15.00
C VAL A 82 -30.85 9.77 -15.34
N ASP A 83 -30.60 10.53 -16.39
CA ASP A 83 -29.27 10.96 -16.77
C ASP A 83 -28.80 12.08 -15.82
N ILE A 84 -27.74 11.80 -15.07
CA ILE A 84 -27.10 12.75 -14.18
C ILE A 84 -25.65 12.88 -14.64
N PRO A 85 -25.22 14.11 -15.02
CA PRO A 85 -23.84 14.33 -15.43
C PRO A 85 -22.89 14.01 -14.29
N GLY A 86 -21.81 13.31 -14.61
CA GLY A 86 -20.78 12.95 -13.66
C GLY A 86 -19.42 12.98 -14.32
N THR A 87 -18.42 13.33 -13.56
CA THR A 87 -17.02 13.27 -13.95
C THR A 87 -16.22 12.71 -12.81
N GLY A 88 -15.22 11.92 -13.12
CA GLY A 88 -14.37 11.34 -12.09
C GLY A 88 -13.02 10.92 -12.63
N ILE A 89 -12.09 10.77 -11.69
CA ILE A 89 -10.73 10.38 -11.98
C ILE A 89 -10.29 9.33 -10.95
N SER A 90 -9.51 8.37 -11.43
CA SER A 90 -8.96 7.29 -10.62
C SER A 90 -7.44 7.35 -10.66
N PHE A 91 -6.80 7.16 -9.52
CA PHE A 91 -5.34 7.11 -9.40
C PHE A 91 -4.86 5.66 -9.25
N GLY A 92 -3.84 5.31 -10.03
CA GLY A 92 -3.10 4.06 -9.88
C GLY A 92 -2.09 4.19 -8.73
N VAL A 93 -2.55 3.95 -7.49
CA VAL A 93 -1.75 4.18 -6.28
C VAL A 93 -0.42 3.44 -6.33
N ASP A 94 -0.43 2.16 -6.71
CA ASP A 94 0.81 1.36 -6.81
C ASP A 94 1.79 1.91 -7.86
N ARG A 95 1.27 2.34 -9.01
CA ARG A 95 2.09 2.93 -10.08
C ARG A 95 2.69 4.26 -9.65
N LEU A 96 1.87 5.11 -9.00
CA LEU A 96 2.33 6.40 -8.50
C LEU A 96 3.37 6.22 -7.40
N LEU A 97 3.11 5.32 -6.45
CA LEU A 97 4.06 5.00 -5.38
C LEU A 97 5.39 4.51 -5.95
N PHE A 98 5.34 3.56 -6.90
CA PHE A 98 6.54 3.04 -7.56
C PHE A 98 7.34 4.17 -8.25
N ALA A 99 6.66 5.05 -8.98
CA ALA A 99 7.29 6.20 -9.64
C ALA A 99 7.96 7.16 -8.63
N LEU A 100 7.27 7.47 -7.53
CA LEU A 100 7.80 8.36 -6.49
C LEU A 100 8.99 7.76 -5.74
N MET A 101 8.99 6.44 -5.54
CA MET A 101 10.15 5.71 -4.98
C MET A 101 11.37 5.78 -5.91
N GLN A 102 11.17 5.69 -7.24
CA GLN A 102 12.26 5.81 -8.22
C GLN A 102 12.85 7.23 -8.27
N LEU A 103 12.08 8.24 -7.89
CA LEU A 103 12.54 9.63 -7.79
C LEU A 103 13.14 9.98 -6.43
N ASP A 104 13.27 9.00 -5.53
CA ASP A 104 13.72 9.22 -4.12
C ASP A 104 12.84 10.23 -3.35
N GLN A 105 11.62 10.47 -3.84
CA GLN A 105 10.66 11.39 -3.22
C GLN A 105 9.97 10.78 -1.99
N ILE A 106 9.92 9.45 -1.94
CA ILE A 106 9.34 8.71 -0.83
C ILE A 106 10.35 7.66 -0.36
N LYS A 107 10.75 7.77 0.89
CA LYS A 107 11.49 6.73 1.60
C LYS A 107 10.50 5.90 2.38
N VAL A 108 10.29 4.67 1.94
CA VAL A 108 9.52 3.71 2.73
C VAL A 108 10.44 3.21 3.84
N GLU A 109 10.22 3.66 5.06
CA GLU A 109 10.85 3.06 6.22
C GLU A 109 10.28 1.65 6.39
N ASP A 110 11.09 0.65 6.10
CA ASP A 110 10.74 -0.76 6.30
C ASP A 110 10.84 -1.09 7.80
N LYS A 111 9.94 -0.51 8.59
CA LYS A 111 9.81 -0.83 10.03
C LYS A 111 9.25 -2.23 10.17
N LYS A 112 10.15 -3.20 10.17
CA LYS A 112 9.79 -4.62 10.38
C LYS A 112 9.09 -4.78 11.72
N PRO A 113 8.01 -5.57 11.79
CA PRO A 113 7.31 -5.79 13.04
C PRO A 113 8.13 -6.64 14.01
N VAL A 114 7.87 -6.45 15.30
CA VAL A 114 8.25 -7.40 16.35
C VAL A 114 7.36 -8.63 16.23
N LEU A 115 7.95 -9.83 16.24
CA LEU A 115 7.20 -11.07 16.22
C LEU A 115 6.94 -11.55 17.65
N VAL A 116 5.68 -11.64 18.04
CA VAL A 116 5.29 -12.33 19.28
C VAL A 116 5.07 -13.81 18.96
N CYS A 117 5.97 -14.65 19.48
CA CYS A 117 5.92 -16.10 19.29
C CYS A 117 4.80 -16.72 20.14
N VAL A 118 4.07 -17.69 19.55
CA VAL A 118 3.06 -18.47 20.27
C VAL A 118 3.67 -19.78 20.72
N MET A 119 3.85 -19.95 22.04
CA MET A 119 4.39 -21.16 22.64
C MET A 119 3.30 -22.13 23.04
N ASP A 120 2.16 -21.63 23.56
CA ASP A 120 1.02 -22.43 23.97
C ASP A 120 -0.29 -21.67 23.65
N GLN A 121 -1.24 -22.38 23.04
CA GLN A 121 -2.55 -21.81 22.67
C GLN A 121 -3.38 -21.34 23.89
N LYS A 122 -3.16 -21.91 25.05
CA LYS A 122 -3.87 -21.47 26.29
C LYS A 122 -3.61 -20.00 26.62
N TYR A 123 -2.47 -19.45 26.19
CA TYR A 123 -2.08 -18.04 26.39
C TYR A 123 -2.33 -17.14 25.19
N LEU A 124 -3.11 -17.60 24.20
CA LEU A 124 -3.29 -16.85 22.95
C LEU A 124 -3.81 -15.41 23.20
N LYS A 125 -4.75 -15.24 24.12
CA LYS A 125 -5.23 -13.93 24.54
C LYS A 125 -4.09 -13.02 25.01
N ASN A 126 -3.20 -13.52 25.83
CA ASN A 126 -2.08 -12.76 26.37
C ASN A 126 -1.08 -12.32 25.28
N TYR A 127 -0.86 -13.16 24.25
CA TYR A 127 -0.01 -12.78 23.12
C TYR A 127 -0.62 -11.65 22.31
N TYR A 128 -1.94 -11.64 22.09
CA TYR A 128 -2.62 -10.53 21.43
C TYR A 128 -2.57 -9.25 22.28
N GLU A 129 -2.77 -9.35 23.60
CA GLU A 129 -2.63 -8.21 24.51
C GLU A 129 -1.22 -7.60 24.44
N MET A 130 -0.16 -8.41 24.33
CA MET A 130 1.21 -7.92 24.12
C MET A 130 1.36 -7.18 22.79
N VAL A 131 0.77 -7.70 21.72
CA VAL A 131 0.81 -7.04 20.41
C VAL A 131 0.06 -5.72 20.44
N ASP A 132 -1.10 -5.67 21.07
CA ASP A 132 -1.88 -4.44 21.17
C ASP A 132 -1.13 -3.40 22.00
N LEU A 133 -0.53 -3.79 23.13
CA LEU A 133 0.31 -2.90 23.95
C LEU A 133 1.49 -2.30 23.14
N LEU A 134 2.19 -3.12 22.34
CA LEU A 134 3.27 -2.65 21.46
C LEU A 134 2.75 -1.66 20.41
N ARG A 135 1.62 -1.96 19.78
CA ARG A 135 1.02 -1.10 18.74
C ARG A 135 0.52 0.24 19.30
N ASP A 136 -0.06 0.23 20.49
CA ASP A 136 -0.49 1.44 21.20
C ASP A 136 0.68 2.38 21.52
N ASN A 137 1.90 1.81 21.59
CA ASN A 137 3.15 2.56 21.74
C ASN A 137 3.92 2.77 20.41
N ASN A 138 3.24 2.71 19.26
CA ASN A 138 3.78 2.93 17.93
C ASN A 138 4.89 1.92 17.52
N ILE A 139 4.91 0.74 18.11
CA ILE A 139 5.80 -0.36 17.75
C ILE A 139 5.03 -1.35 16.87
N ASN A 140 5.45 -1.50 15.62
CA ASN A 140 4.86 -2.51 14.75
C ASN A 140 5.07 -3.90 15.35
N ALA A 141 3.99 -4.66 15.54
CA ALA A 141 4.04 -5.99 16.12
C ALA A 141 3.01 -6.93 15.50
N GLU A 142 3.29 -8.22 15.51
CA GLU A 142 2.39 -9.25 15.02
C GLU A 142 2.49 -10.52 15.87
N VAL A 143 1.37 -11.25 15.99
CA VAL A 143 1.35 -12.61 16.58
C VAL A 143 1.67 -13.63 15.51
N PHE A 144 2.42 -14.66 15.86
CA PHE A 144 2.62 -15.81 14.96
C PHE A 144 1.32 -16.61 14.78
N LEU A 145 0.77 -16.62 13.57
CA LEU A 145 -0.58 -17.16 13.33
C LEU A 145 -0.68 -18.69 13.33
N ASN A 146 0.40 -19.40 12.99
CA ASN A 146 0.36 -20.87 12.90
C ASN A 146 0.80 -21.52 14.22
N THR A 147 -0.12 -21.60 15.16
CA THR A 147 0.09 -22.10 16.53
C THR A 147 0.54 -23.58 16.64
N LYS A 148 0.50 -24.33 15.52
CA LYS A 148 0.98 -25.74 15.48
C LYS A 148 2.50 -25.86 15.24
N LYS A 149 3.18 -24.76 14.91
CA LYS A 149 4.62 -24.75 14.65
C LYS A 149 5.39 -24.49 15.94
N ASN A 150 6.45 -25.27 16.15
CA ASN A 150 7.37 -25.07 17.26
C ASN A 150 8.15 -23.74 17.13
N LEU A 151 8.78 -23.31 18.21
CA LEU A 151 9.54 -22.06 18.29
C LEU A 151 10.60 -21.93 17.18
N GLY A 152 11.35 -23.01 16.88
CA GLY A 152 12.36 -22.99 15.82
C GLY A 152 11.80 -22.55 14.48
N LYS A 153 10.67 -23.12 14.06
CA LYS A 153 10.02 -22.75 12.80
C LYS A 153 9.44 -21.32 12.80
N GLN A 154 9.05 -20.81 13.96
CA GLN A 154 8.61 -19.42 14.11
C GLN A 154 9.78 -18.45 13.91
N LEU A 155 10.92 -18.74 14.55
CA LEU A 155 12.15 -17.97 14.40
C LEU A 155 12.75 -18.08 13.00
N ASP A 156 12.68 -19.24 12.35
CA ASP A 156 13.09 -19.41 10.95
C ASP A 156 12.28 -18.52 10.01
N LEU A 157 10.97 -18.39 10.24
CA LEU A 157 10.14 -17.47 9.47
C LEU A 157 10.52 -16.01 9.74
N ALA A 158 10.74 -15.66 11.01
CA ALA A 158 11.19 -14.32 11.39
C ALA A 158 12.51 -13.95 10.68
N ASN A 159 13.48 -14.87 10.66
CA ASN A 159 14.75 -14.69 9.95
C ASN A 159 14.57 -14.55 8.44
N LYS A 160 13.74 -15.38 7.80
CA LYS A 160 13.43 -15.28 6.37
C LYS A 160 12.79 -13.94 6.01
N ARG A 161 11.99 -13.37 6.89
CA ARG A 161 11.36 -12.07 6.74
C ARG A 161 12.26 -10.92 7.19
N GLN A 162 13.46 -11.21 7.65
CA GLN A 162 14.46 -10.24 8.14
C GLN A 162 13.92 -9.39 9.31
N LEU A 163 13.12 -9.98 10.18
CA LEU A 163 12.66 -9.32 11.39
C LEU A 163 13.84 -9.12 12.34
N SER A 164 13.79 -8.05 13.15
CA SER A 164 14.88 -7.71 14.04
C SER A 164 14.70 -8.28 15.44
N VAL A 165 13.45 -8.43 15.88
CA VAL A 165 13.13 -8.79 17.26
C VAL A 165 12.01 -9.83 17.28
N ALA A 166 12.13 -10.80 18.17
CA ALA A 166 11.06 -11.72 18.55
C ALA A 166 10.86 -11.70 20.07
N ILE A 167 9.61 -11.76 20.51
CA ILE A 167 9.22 -11.93 21.90
C ILE A 167 8.81 -13.37 22.12
N ILE A 168 9.38 -14.00 23.13
CA ILE A 168 9.14 -15.36 23.53
C ILE A 168 8.61 -15.36 24.95
N CYS A 169 7.45 -15.97 25.16
CA CYS A 169 6.83 -16.09 26.47
C CYS A 169 6.14 -17.45 26.55
N GLY A 170 6.74 -18.37 27.26
CA GLY A 170 6.19 -19.69 27.53
C GLY A 170 5.57 -19.76 28.92
N GLU A 171 5.29 -20.97 29.40
CA GLU A 171 4.63 -21.18 30.69
C GLU A 171 5.45 -20.64 31.87
N ASN A 172 6.78 -20.81 31.82
CA ASN A 172 7.65 -20.31 32.88
C ASN A 172 7.62 -18.77 32.94
N GLU A 173 7.76 -18.12 31.78
CA GLU A 173 7.72 -16.68 31.69
C GLU A 173 6.37 -16.10 32.15
N PHE A 174 5.25 -16.78 31.86
CA PHE A 174 3.94 -16.37 32.36
C PHE A 174 3.82 -16.52 33.87
N ASN A 175 4.36 -17.60 34.43
CA ASN A 175 4.35 -17.83 35.90
C ASN A 175 5.23 -16.81 36.63
N ASP A 176 6.38 -16.47 36.06
CA ASP A 176 7.36 -15.55 36.63
C ASP A 176 7.06 -14.09 36.29
N ASN A 177 5.99 -13.84 35.52
CA ASN A 177 5.62 -12.52 35.01
C ASN A 177 6.75 -11.81 34.24
N THR A 178 7.49 -12.58 33.44
CA THR A 178 8.61 -12.12 32.61
C THR A 178 8.33 -12.35 31.12
N ILE A 179 9.18 -11.79 30.26
CA ILE A 179 9.22 -12.06 28.83
C ILE A 179 10.67 -12.17 28.37
N THR A 180 10.93 -12.97 27.36
CA THR A 180 12.24 -13.05 26.73
C THR A 180 12.22 -12.33 25.39
N ILE A 181 13.01 -11.27 25.27
CA ILE A 181 13.25 -10.52 24.03
C ILE A 181 14.45 -11.14 23.33
N LYS A 182 14.26 -11.56 22.10
CA LYS A 182 15.31 -12.12 21.25
C LYS A 182 15.68 -11.16 20.12
N ASN A 183 16.92 -10.69 20.11
CA ASN A 183 17.48 -9.97 18.96
C ASN A 183 17.85 -10.98 17.86
N LEU A 184 17.23 -10.87 16.69
CA LEU A 184 17.44 -11.77 15.56
C LEU A 184 18.61 -11.35 14.65
N LYS A 185 19.11 -10.12 14.78
CA LYS A 185 20.23 -9.56 14.00
C LYS A 185 21.58 -9.65 14.72
N GLY A 186 21.58 -10.02 16.00
CA GLY A 186 22.80 -10.10 16.81
C GLY A 186 23.63 -11.37 16.59
N ILE A 187 24.81 -11.41 17.17
CA ILE A 187 25.73 -12.57 17.12
C ILE A 187 25.11 -13.75 17.88
N LYS A 188 25.22 -14.97 17.33
CA LYS A 188 24.70 -16.19 18.00
C LYS A 188 25.29 -16.31 19.40
N GLY A 189 24.40 -16.29 20.42
CA GLY A 189 24.74 -16.58 21.81
C GLY A 189 24.48 -15.45 22.82
N GLU A 190 24.46 -14.18 22.41
CA GLU A 190 24.26 -13.02 23.32
C GLU A 190 22.91 -12.31 23.12
N ASN A 191 21.94 -12.95 22.51
CA ASN A 191 20.81 -12.27 21.87
C ASN A 191 19.51 -12.32 22.65
N ASN A 192 19.49 -12.92 23.83
CA ASN A 192 18.27 -13.03 24.62
C ASN A 192 18.37 -12.18 25.89
N GLN A 193 17.39 -11.37 26.12
CA GLN A 193 17.22 -10.60 27.36
C GLN A 193 15.86 -10.95 27.96
N THR A 194 15.87 -11.44 29.21
CA THR A 194 14.64 -11.66 29.98
C THR A 194 14.39 -10.43 30.85
N ILE A 195 13.22 -9.85 30.73
CA ILE A 195 12.79 -8.66 31.46
C ILE A 195 11.44 -8.92 32.13
N PRO A 196 11.08 -8.16 33.18
CA PRO A 196 9.72 -8.15 33.69
C PRO A 196 8.73 -7.78 32.59
N LYS A 197 7.56 -8.40 32.57
CA LYS A 197 6.52 -8.09 31.58
C LYS A 197 6.08 -6.63 31.62
N ALA A 198 6.16 -6.01 32.80
CA ALA A 198 5.84 -4.59 32.99
C ALA A 198 6.81 -3.63 32.23
N ASP A 199 8.02 -4.10 31.91
CA ASP A 199 9.07 -3.33 31.25
C ASP A 199 9.10 -3.56 29.74
N LEU A 200 7.99 -4.10 29.17
CA LEU A 200 7.89 -4.37 27.73
C LEU A 200 7.92 -3.08 26.88
N ILE A 201 7.67 -1.94 27.48
CA ILE A 201 7.63 -0.63 26.81
C ILE A 201 8.56 0.36 27.50
#